data_013773816ea1d0a29cc7d8e946e8c073
#
_entry.id   013773816ea1d0a29cc7d8e946e8c073
#
_cell.length_a   1.000
_cell.length_b   1.000
_cell.length_c   1.000
_cell.angle_alpha   90.00
_cell.angle_beta   90.00
_cell.angle_gamma   90.00
#
_symmetry.space_group_name_H-M   'P 1'
#
loop_
_entity.id
_entity.type
_entity.pdbx_description
1 polymer ?
#
loop_
_entity_poly.entity_id
_entity_poly.type
_entity_poly.pdbx_seq_one_letter_code
_entity_poly.pdbx_strand_id
1 'polypeptide(L)'
;MVVLDTHVLIYDALAPQRLSRRARQAIERGARGHALAACDISLWEIAMLIARGRLEPGKDAKAFLDDVVQGRSLELLPITPGIAVRAQSDEFGHGDPADRIIAATALERGLALVSGDAALRRIKALRVIW
;
A
#
# COMPACT_ATOMS: atom_id res chain seq x y z
N MET A 1 6.44 9.57 7.89
CA MET A 1 5.59 8.39 7.64
C MET A 1 5.45 8.16 6.15
N VAL A 2 5.43 6.92 5.73
CA VAL A 2 5.18 6.54 4.34
C VAL A 2 4.05 5.52 4.27
N VAL A 3 3.30 5.55 3.17
CA VAL A 3 2.23 4.58 2.90
C VAL A 3 2.81 3.48 2.01
N LEU A 4 2.51 2.22 2.33
CA LEU A 4 2.92 1.08 1.51
C LEU A 4 1.76 0.64 0.63
N ASP A 5 2.02 0.54 -0.68
CA ASP A 5 1.06 0.02 -1.64
C ASP A 5 0.81 -1.48 -1.39
N THR A 6 -0.30 -2.00 -1.86
CA THR A 6 -0.71 -3.39 -1.59
C THR A 6 0.37 -4.40 -2.02
N HIS A 7 0.90 -4.27 -3.24
CA HIS A 7 1.94 -5.21 -3.69
C HIS A 7 3.24 -5.08 -2.88
N VAL A 8 3.53 -3.90 -2.35
CA VAL A 8 4.71 -3.69 -1.49
C VAL A 8 4.54 -4.44 -0.17
N LEU A 9 3.34 -4.41 0.41
CA LEU A 9 3.02 -5.20 1.60
C LEU A 9 3.23 -6.70 1.35
N ILE A 10 2.76 -7.18 0.21
CA ILE A 10 2.89 -8.58 -0.18
C ILE A 10 4.37 -8.95 -0.38
N TYR A 11 5.13 -8.13 -1.10
CA TYR A 11 6.56 -8.39 -1.35
C TYR A 11 7.36 -8.35 -0.04
N ASP A 12 7.10 -7.38 0.82
CA ASP A 12 7.80 -7.31 2.10
C ASP A 12 7.58 -8.57 2.95
N ALA A 13 6.38 -9.12 2.90
CA ALA A 13 6.04 -10.32 3.68
C ALA A 13 6.53 -11.62 3.04
N LEU A 14 6.45 -11.76 1.71
CA LEU A 14 6.62 -13.05 1.03
C LEU A 14 7.78 -13.10 0.04
N ALA A 15 8.22 -11.98 -0.50
CA ALA A 15 9.22 -11.94 -1.56
C ALA A 15 10.02 -10.63 -1.51
N PRO A 16 10.74 -10.35 -0.40
CA PRO A 16 11.44 -9.07 -0.24
C PRO A 16 12.49 -8.80 -1.32
N GLN A 17 12.98 -9.81 -2.01
CA GLN A 17 13.89 -9.66 -3.14
C GLN A 17 13.24 -8.94 -4.34
N ARG A 18 11.91 -8.84 -4.39
CA ARG A 18 11.18 -8.11 -5.43
C ARG A 18 11.07 -6.61 -5.16
N LEU A 19 11.40 -6.18 -3.95
CA LEU A 19 11.44 -4.77 -3.60
C LEU A 19 12.69 -4.12 -4.19
N SER A 20 12.56 -2.90 -4.68
CA SER A 20 13.74 -2.12 -5.07
C SER A 20 14.59 -1.77 -3.84
N ARG A 21 15.83 -1.38 -4.07
CA ARG A 21 16.72 -0.93 -2.99
C ARG A 21 16.12 0.25 -2.23
N ARG A 22 15.58 1.23 -2.95
CA ARG A 22 14.97 2.42 -2.35
C ARG A 22 13.72 2.08 -1.54
N ALA A 23 12.89 1.17 -2.05
CA ALA A 23 11.72 0.70 -1.33
C ALA A 23 12.11 0.01 -0.02
N ARG A 24 13.10 -0.88 -0.05
CA ARG A 24 13.60 -1.55 1.17
C ARG A 24 14.13 -0.55 2.18
N GLN A 25 14.91 0.44 1.73
CA GLN A 25 15.42 1.48 2.62
C GLN A 25 14.32 2.29 3.27
N ALA A 26 13.27 2.65 2.50
CA ALA A 26 12.13 3.39 3.03
C ALA A 26 11.37 2.57 4.08
N ILE A 27 11.17 1.28 3.83
CA ILE A 27 10.49 0.37 4.77
C ILE A 27 11.30 0.24 6.05
N GLU A 28 12.59 -0.02 5.96
CA GLU A 28 13.44 -0.18 7.14
C GLU A 28 13.54 1.10 7.97
N ARG A 29 13.64 2.25 7.32
CA ARG A 29 13.65 3.54 7.99
C ARG A 29 12.33 3.81 8.70
N GLY A 30 11.23 3.55 7.99
CA GLY A 30 9.88 3.72 8.55
C GLY A 30 9.63 2.78 9.72
N ALA A 31 10.07 1.53 9.62
CA ALA A 31 9.92 0.56 10.71
C ALA A 31 10.66 0.99 11.98
N ARG A 32 11.87 1.50 11.84
CA ARG A 32 12.64 2.00 13.00
C ARG A 32 11.96 3.19 13.69
N GLY A 33 11.28 4.03 12.92
CA GLY A 33 10.61 5.22 13.43
C GLY A 33 9.13 5.03 13.76
N HIS A 34 8.61 3.81 13.69
CA HIS A 34 7.17 3.53 13.81
C HIS A 34 6.34 4.42 12.88
N ALA A 35 6.80 4.55 11.64
CA ALA A 35 6.27 5.48 10.65
C ALA A 35 5.87 4.79 9.34
N LEU A 36 5.35 3.58 9.42
CA LEU A 36 4.80 2.85 8.29
C LEU A 36 3.29 2.81 8.38
N ALA A 37 2.63 3.05 7.26
CA ALA A 37 1.19 3.01 7.15
C ALA A 37 0.75 2.21 5.92
N ALA A 38 -0.47 1.72 5.97
CA ALA A 38 -1.15 1.11 4.83
C ALA A 38 -2.60 1.57 4.82
N CYS A 39 -3.19 1.64 3.63
CA CYS A 39 -4.61 1.92 3.51
C CYS A 39 -5.41 0.69 3.91
N ASP A 40 -6.53 0.87 4.58
CA ASP A 40 -7.40 -0.24 4.96
C ASP A 40 -7.90 -1.03 3.75
N ILE A 41 -8.06 -0.40 2.58
CA ILE A 41 -8.43 -1.10 1.33
C ILE A 41 -7.41 -2.17 0.95
N SER A 42 -6.15 -2.04 1.33
CA SER A 42 -5.12 -3.04 1.05
C SER A 42 -5.41 -4.38 1.73
N LEU A 43 -6.03 -4.35 2.90
CA LEU A 43 -6.44 -5.58 3.59
C LEU A 43 -7.47 -6.34 2.75
N TRP A 44 -8.44 -5.62 2.21
CA TRP A 44 -9.45 -6.20 1.33
C TRP A 44 -8.85 -6.76 0.05
N GLU A 45 -7.93 -6.02 -0.58
CA GLU A 45 -7.26 -6.50 -1.79
C GLU A 45 -6.49 -7.78 -1.55
N ILE A 46 -5.71 -7.85 -0.48
CA ILE A 46 -4.92 -9.05 -0.15
C ILE A 46 -5.86 -10.23 0.09
N ALA A 47 -6.92 -10.03 0.88
CA ALA A 47 -7.91 -11.08 1.13
C ALA A 47 -8.56 -11.57 -0.17
N MET A 48 -8.88 -10.65 -1.07
CA MET A 48 -9.44 -10.99 -2.38
C MET A 48 -8.46 -11.82 -3.23
N LEU A 49 -7.20 -11.42 -3.28
CA LEU A 49 -6.18 -12.17 -4.03
C LEU A 49 -6.02 -13.58 -3.51
N ILE A 50 -6.03 -13.75 -2.19
CA ILE A 50 -5.98 -15.08 -1.56
C ILE A 50 -7.22 -15.90 -1.91
N ALA A 51 -8.40 -15.31 -1.78
CA ALA A 51 -9.67 -15.99 -2.05
C ALA A 51 -9.79 -16.45 -3.51
N ARG A 52 -9.18 -15.70 -4.44
CA ARG A 52 -9.18 -16.02 -5.88
C ARG A 52 -8.01 -16.91 -6.30
N GLY A 53 -7.23 -17.42 -5.38
CA GLY A 53 -6.08 -18.27 -5.68
C GLY A 53 -4.93 -17.57 -6.40
N ARG A 54 -4.88 -16.23 -6.35
CA ARG A 54 -3.82 -15.44 -6.97
C ARG A 54 -2.65 -15.15 -6.04
N LEU A 55 -2.82 -15.42 -4.77
CA LEU A 55 -1.80 -15.25 -3.75
C LEU A 55 -1.86 -16.43 -2.80
N GLU A 56 -0.72 -17.08 -2.57
CA GLU A 56 -0.58 -18.21 -1.66
C GLU A 56 0.27 -17.79 -0.46
N PRO A 57 -0.36 -17.44 0.68
CA PRO A 57 0.37 -16.91 1.82
C PRO A 57 1.00 -17.98 2.72
N GLY A 58 0.71 -19.27 2.49
CA GLY A 58 1.21 -20.36 3.31
C GLY A 58 0.50 -20.55 4.65
N LYS A 59 -0.55 -19.78 4.89
CA LYS A 59 -1.42 -19.85 6.09
C LYS A 59 -2.78 -19.28 5.73
N ASP A 60 -3.75 -19.35 6.66
CA ASP A 60 -5.06 -18.76 6.36
C ASP A 60 -4.98 -17.24 6.20
N ALA A 61 -5.97 -16.69 5.49
CA ALA A 61 -5.95 -15.29 5.09
C ALA A 61 -5.93 -14.34 6.29
N LYS A 62 -6.74 -14.61 7.31
CA LYS A 62 -6.79 -13.74 8.49
C LYS A 62 -5.45 -13.74 9.23
N ALA A 63 -4.85 -14.90 9.42
CA ALA A 63 -3.55 -15.01 10.09
C ALA A 63 -2.47 -14.26 9.30
N PHE A 64 -2.48 -14.36 7.98
CA PHE A 64 -1.54 -13.64 7.13
C PHE A 64 -1.72 -12.12 7.25
N LEU A 65 -2.97 -11.63 7.20
CA LEU A 65 -3.25 -10.20 7.35
C LEU A 65 -2.85 -9.68 8.72
N ASP A 66 -3.14 -10.43 9.79
CA ASP A 66 -2.70 -10.07 11.14
C ASP A 66 -1.18 -9.94 11.20
N ASP A 67 -0.45 -10.87 10.59
CA ASP A 67 1.02 -10.82 10.54
C ASP A 67 1.54 -9.62 9.75
N VAL A 68 0.91 -9.30 8.62
CA VAL A 68 1.29 -8.13 7.81
C VAL A 68 1.16 -6.83 8.63
N VAL A 69 0.05 -6.67 9.33
CA VAL A 69 -0.21 -5.47 10.12
C VAL A 69 0.71 -5.39 11.32
N GLN A 70 0.80 -6.49 12.10
CA GLN A 70 1.54 -6.52 13.36
C GLN A 70 3.04 -6.58 13.17
N GLY A 71 3.51 -7.30 12.16
CA GLY A 71 4.94 -7.53 11.92
C GLY A 71 5.72 -6.24 11.68
N ARG A 72 5.11 -5.27 11.05
CA ARG A 72 5.71 -3.94 10.80
C ARG A 72 5.08 -2.84 11.65
N SER A 73 4.18 -3.18 12.56
CA SER A 73 3.44 -2.20 13.38
C SER A 73 2.78 -1.13 12.49
N LEU A 74 2.11 -1.58 11.43
CA LEU A 74 1.50 -0.67 10.47
C LEU A 74 0.36 0.13 11.09
N GLU A 75 0.34 1.44 10.83
CA GLU A 75 -0.85 2.24 11.05
C GLU A 75 -1.80 2.05 9.87
N LEU A 76 -3.04 1.63 10.14
CA LEU A 76 -4.05 1.49 9.11
C LEU A 76 -4.78 2.82 8.91
N LEU A 77 -4.74 3.33 7.70
CA LEU A 77 -5.36 4.60 7.34
C LEU A 77 -6.75 4.34 6.76
N PRO A 78 -7.80 4.91 7.37
CA PRO A 78 -9.16 4.66 6.91
C PRO A 78 -9.48 5.47 5.67
N ILE A 79 -10.46 4.98 4.89
CA ILE A 79 -11.08 5.75 3.82
C ILE A 79 -11.97 6.80 4.46
N THR A 80 -11.60 8.06 4.29
CA THR A 80 -12.41 9.19 4.76
C THR A 80 -13.31 9.69 3.63
N PRO A 81 -14.34 10.52 3.93
CA PRO A 81 -15.14 11.15 2.88
C PRO A 81 -14.30 11.90 1.85
N GLY A 82 -13.29 12.64 2.29
CA GLY A 82 -12.39 13.37 1.39
C GLY A 82 -11.60 12.45 0.48
N ILE A 83 -11.08 11.36 1.02
CA ILE A 83 -10.36 10.35 0.23
C ILE A 83 -11.29 9.70 -0.79
N ALA A 84 -12.49 9.31 -0.38
CA ALA A 84 -13.45 8.67 -1.26
C ALA A 84 -13.82 9.56 -2.45
N VAL A 85 -14.06 10.84 -2.21
CA VAL A 85 -14.38 11.82 -3.26
C VAL A 85 -13.16 12.05 -4.17
N ARG A 86 -11.99 12.28 -3.60
CA ARG A 86 -10.77 12.53 -4.37
C ARG A 86 -10.42 11.35 -5.27
N ALA A 87 -10.64 10.12 -4.82
CA ALA A 87 -10.39 8.92 -5.61
C ALA A 87 -11.20 8.85 -6.91
N GLN A 88 -12.28 9.63 -7.01
CA GLN A 88 -13.10 9.71 -8.23
C GLN A 88 -12.59 10.75 -9.22
N SER A 89 -11.58 11.55 -8.87
CA SER A 89 -11.11 12.63 -9.73
C SER A 89 -10.34 12.12 -10.95
N ASP A 90 -10.25 12.97 -11.98
CA ASP A 90 -9.56 12.64 -13.23
C ASP A 90 -8.03 12.63 -13.07
N GLU A 91 -7.49 13.12 -11.96
CA GLU A 91 -6.04 13.18 -11.74
C GLU A 91 -5.38 11.79 -11.72
N PHE A 92 -6.15 10.73 -11.47
CA PHE A 92 -5.65 9.35 -11.41
C PHE A 92 -5.80 8.59 -12.75
N GLY A 93 -6.45 9.20 -13.73
CA GLY A 93 -6.71 8.54 -15.02
C GLY A 93 -7.62 7.31 -14.86
N HIS A 94 -7.29 6.23 -15.55
CA HIS A 94 -8.08 4.99 -15.60
C HIS A 94 -7.50 3.88 -14.73
N GLY A 95 -7.03 4.21 -13.53
CA GLY A 95 -6.43 3.24 -12.63
C GLY A 95 -7.45 2.30 -12.00
N ASP A 96 -6.93 1.20 -11.45
CA ASP A 96 -7.68 0.28 -10.60
C ASP A 96 -8.32 1.06 -9.43
N PRO A 97 -9.56 0.77 -9.03
CA PRO A 97 -10.22 1.50 -7.93
C PRO A 97 -9.44 1.51 -6.63
N ALA A 98 -8.82 0.38 -6.25
CA ALA A 98 -8.02 0.32 -5.04
C ALA A 98 -6.77 1.20 -5.14
N ASP A 99 -6.10 1.21 -6.29
CA ASP A 99 -4.93 2.07 -6.53
C ASP A 99 -5.29 3.56 -6.42
N ARG A 100 -6.47 3.93 -6.91
CA ARG A 100 -6.99 5.31 -6.81
C ARG A 100 -7.21 5.70 -5.35
N ILE A 101 -7.76 4.81 -4.55
CA ILE A 101 -7.98 5.04 -3.11
C ILE A 101 -6.64 5.18 -2.38
N ILE A 102 -5.67 4.34 -2.70
CA ILE A 102 -4.34 4.39 -2.09
C ILE A 102 -3.64 5.70 -2.44
N ALA A 103 -3.67 6.09 -3.72
CA ALA A 103 -3.08 7.35 -4.16
C ALA A 103 -3.76 8.55 -3.51
N ALA A 104 -5.09 8.56 -3.47
CA ALA A 104 -5.87 9.61 -2.82
C ALA A 104 -5.55 9.71 -1.32
N THR A 105 -5.37 8.58 -0.65
CA THR A 105 -4.99 8.54 0.76
C THR A 105 -3.63 9.20 0.99
N ALA A 106 -2.64 8.84 0.19
CA ALA A 106 -1.31 9.44 0.30
C ALA A 106 -1.35 10.95 0.06
N LEU A 107 -2.08 11.39 -0.95
CA LEU A 107 -2.23 12.81 -1.27
C LEU A 107 -2.97 13.59 -0.18
N GLU A 108 -4.10 13.08 0.30
CA GLU A 108 -4.88 13.73 1.35
C GLU A 108 -4.09 13.85 2.66
N ARG A 109 -3.25 12.87 2.94
CA ARG A 109 -2.43 12.84 4.15
C ARG A 109 -1.09 13.55 3.98
N GLY A 110 -0.73 13.97 2.76
CA GLY A 110 0.57 14.57 2.49
C GLY A 110 1.73 13.61 2.70
N LEU A 111 1.54 12.32 2.41
CA LEU A 111 2.52 11.26 2.63
C LEU A 111 3.08 10.76 1.31
N ALA A 112 4.34 10.30 1.32
CA ALA A 112 4.91 9.56 0.21
C ALA A 112 4.34 8.14 0.15
N LEU A 113 4.27 7.58 -1.05
CA LEU A 113 3.80 6.23 -1.32
C LEU A 113 4.96 5.38 -1.79
N VAL A 114 5.17 4.23 -1.16
CA VAL A 114 6.12 3.22 -1.65
C VAL A 114 5.36 2.32 -2.61
N SER A 115 5.72 2.34 -3.88
CA SER A 115 5.04 1.59 -4.94
C SER A 115 5.92 1.40 -6.16
N GLY A 116 5.86 0.23 -6.76
CA GLY A 116 6.49 -0.08 -8.04
C GLY A 116 5.59 0.15 -9.25
N ASP A 117 4.36 0.61 -9.04
CA ASP A 117 3.40 0.82 -10.13
C ASP A 117 3.76 2.06 -10.94
N ALA A 118 4.06 1.86 -12.22
CA ALA A 118 4.44 2.95 -13.13
C ALA A 118 3.31 3.98 -13.32
N ALA A 119 2.06 3.55 -13.28
CA ALA A 119 0.91 4.46 -13.42
C ALA A 119 0.82 5.42 -12.23
N LEU A 120 1.06 4.94 -11.02
CA LEU A 120 1.06 5.78 -9.82
C LEU A 120 2.22 6.78 -9.84
N ARG A 121 3.37 6.40 -10.37
CA ARG A 121 4.53 7.30 -10.51
C ARG A 121 4.27 8.47 -11.46
N ARG A 122 3.30 8.37 -12.36
CA ARG A 122 2.94 9.44 -13.29
C ARG A 122 2.02 10.48 -12.68
N ILE A 123 1.45 10.24 -11.51
CA ILE A 123 0.57 11.19 -10.85
C ILE A 123 1.43 12.34 -10.31
N LYS A 124 1.23 13.53 -10.89
CA LYS A 124 2.12 14.67 -10.72
C LYS A 124 2.31 15.10 -9.27
N ALA A 125 1.23 15.13 -8.51
CA ALA A 125 1.27 15.60 -7.12
C ALA A 125 1.73 14.52 -6.13
N LEU A 126 1.83 13.26 -6.56
CA LEU A 126 2.13 12.12 -5.70
C LEU A 126 3.63 11.86 -5.66
N ARG A 127 4.21 11.86 -4.47
CA ARG A 127 5.59 11.44 -4.28
C ARG A 127 5.64 9.93 -4.13
N VAL A 128 6.28 9.26 -5.08
CA VAL A 128 6.41 7.79 -5.09
C VAL A 128 7.87 7.40 -4.89
N ILE A 129 8.08 6.41 -4.03
CA ILE A 129 9.40 5.83 -3.74
C ILE A 129 9.43 4.42 -4.32
N TRP A 130 10.41 4.20 -5.19
CA TRP A 130 10.67 2.87 -5.74
C TRP A 130 12.10 2.70 -6.20
#